data_4fcd10520ae18f0e86d00d67dbdc522b
#
_entry.id   4fcd10520ae18f0e86d00d67dbdc522b
#
_cell.length_a   1.000
_cell.length_b   1.000
_cell.length_c   1.000
_cell.angle_alpha   90.00
_cell.angle_beta   90.00
_cell.angle_gamma   90.00
#
_symmetry.space_group_name_H-M   'P 1'
#
loop_
_entity.id
_entity.type
_entity.pdbx_description
1 polymer ?
#
loop_
_entity_poly.entity_id
_entity_poly.type
_entity_poly.pdbx_seq_one_letter_code
_entity_poly.pdbx_strand_id
1 'polypeptide(L)'
;MKYAKYINKGKKLLRYIKQFICQGLFGSLRRAFSPDKNRDPLSAGMPPEDFMPAGPHMKVHPTESTLPSNFEFETDIFADGKKVESYKREEPIGFGPGGEYSPLSGIVTFRGNNYRDSASFGAAFVRKGTLTPLWKIKTGRVERSAYTQKKGRRYWTGSGWTGQPLIIKWPDDLREMMNIAPKKKDDPDLVEVIYACMDGIVYFVDLKDGKQTRPPIRTGGGPIKGTASLYPDGTPMLFVGPADDPPGMEAVRARVYSLIDQKQIYTFGHKDPDSYRSYQSYDSSPLFDVQRDTIIAPGENGLLYTIRLNTDFNREKGTLFVNPAEPVKFRYRTPEYKDSPKNAPASRWWGMEDSACIWRHYMYVADNGGKLMCIDLDTMQLKWVQDVLDDTNTTPVFEESPEDGTCYIYISTSLNITAKGDGPLRSGGVPIWKIDAATGEIVWRTPMYPCQSLPGVSGGVQGTPVLGKHDISGLVIYPVAHTPKEGIGLLVALDKKTGAEVWRRPLRNYIWSSPAAVYTPEGKSYIIQCDSDGNMFLIEGVSGEIVNSLYLWANIEASPAVFGDTVVVGTRRRKIYAVKIG
;
A
#
# COMPACT_ATOMS: atom_id res chain seq x y z
N MET A 1 -48.93 5.43 45.95
CA MET A 1 -48.00 4.60 45.12
C MET A 1 -48.29 4.56 43.61
N LYS A 2 -49.44 5.03 43.11
CA LYS A 2 -49.71 5.03 41.64
C LYS A 2 -49.12 6.25 40.88
N TYR A 3 -48.88 7.37 41.49
CA TYR A 3 -48.35 8.57 40.83
C TYR A 3 -46.85 8.51 40.53
N ALA A 4 -46.05 7.81 41.35
CA ALA A 4 -44.57 7.66 41.11
C ALA A 4 -44.25 6.80 39.87
N LYS A 5 -45.18 5.93 39.46
CA LYS A 5 -45.00 5.06 38.26
C LYS A 5 -45.19 5.83 36.94
N TYR A 6 -46.02 6.91 36.95
CA TYR A 6 -46.25 7.73 35.77
C TYR A 6 -45.14 8.80 35.58
N ILE A 7 -44.58 9.32 36.66
CA ILE A 7 -43.44 10.26 36.57
C ILE A 7 -42.18 9.58 36.07
N ASN A 8 -41.95 8.32 36.44
CA ASN A 8 -40.81 7.54 35.92
C ASN A 8 -41.00 7.09 34.45
N LYS A 9 -42.22 6.85 33.99
CA LYS A 9 -42.50 6.61 32.57
C LYS A 9 -42.32 7.87 31.74
N GLY A 10 -42.74 9.04 32.24
CA GLY A 10 -42.53 10.33 31.55
C GLY A 10 -41.06 10.72 31.44
N LYS A 11 -40.29 10.48 32.52
CA LYS A 11 -38.83 10.72 32.49
C LYS A 11 -38.06 9.74 31.56
N LYS A 12 -38.53 8.48 31.44
CA LYS A 12 -38.01 7.54 30.46
C LYS A 12 -38.33 7.93 29.03
N LEU A 13 -39.57 8.36 28.79
CA LEU A 13 -40.02 8.83 27.47
C LEU A 13 -39.30 10.09 27.03
N LEU A 14 -39.08 11.05 27.95
CA LEU A 14 -38.31 12.29 27.71
C LEU A 14 -36.82 11.98 27.49
N ARG A 15 -36.25 10.97 28.11
CA ARG A 15 -34.91 10.48 27.81
C ARG A 15 -34.84 9.84 26.41
N TYR A 16 -35.81 9.01 26.05
CA TYR A 16 -35.90 8.43 24.69
C TYR A 16 -36.12 9.51 23.62
N ILE A 17 -36.97 10.49 23.85
CA ILE A 17 -37.21 11.62 22.93
C ILE A 17 -35.95 12.51 22.82
N LYS A 18 -35.25 12.80 23.92
CA LYS A 18 -33.96 13.49 23.88
C LYS A 18 -32.88 12.66 23.17
N GLN A 19 -32.86 11.36 23.34
CA GLN A 19 -31.95 10.45 22.66
C GLN A 19 -32.28 10.35 21.17
N PHE A 20 -33.56 10.33 20.79
CA PHE A 20 -34.02 10.31 19.40
C PHE A 20 -33.83 11.65 18.68
N ILE A 21 -34.04 12.77 19.34
CA ILE A 21 -33.80 14.12 18.77
C ILE A 21 -32.30 14.44 18.71
N CYS A 22 -31.48 13.97 19.67
CA CYS A 22 -30.02 14.11 19.62
C CYS A 22 -29.35 13.09 18.70
N GLN A 23 -29.96 11.96 18.40
CA GLN A 23 -29.40 10.94 17.49
C GLN A 23 -29.98 10.99 16.07
N GLY A 24 -31.14 11.62 15.86
CA GLY A 24 -31.88 11.53 14.59
C GLY A 24 -31.66 12.63 13.58
N LEU A 25 -31.32 13.87 13.96
CA LEU A 25 -31.09 14.98 12.99
C LEU A 25 -29.79 15.78 13.27
N PHE A 26 -29.37 15.88 14.54
CA PHE A 26 -28.11 16.55 14.88
C PHE A 26 -26.97 15.55 15.14
N GLY A 27 -27.27 14.28 15.37
CA GLY A 27 -26.26 13.24 15.55
C GLY A 27 -25.58 12.83 14.25
N SER A 28 -26.30 12.83 13.14
CA SER A 28 -25.74 12.57 11.81
C SER A 28 -24.89 13.74 11.31
N LEU A 29 -25.31 14.98 11.55
CA LEU A 29 -24.52 16.18 11.22
C LEU A 29 -23.33 16.37 12.17
N ARG A 30 -23.44 16.04 13.47
CA ARG A 30 -22.29 16.07 14.37
C ARG A 30 -21.32 14.92 14.17
N ARG A 31 -21.74 13.76 13.68
CA ARG A 31 -20.81 12.67 13.29
C ARG A 31 -20.10 12.98 11.98
N ALA A 32 -20.70 13.74 11.08
CA ALA A 32 -20.05 14.20 9.86
C ALA A 32 -19.03 15.32 10.13
N PHE A 33 -19.15 16.05 11.26
CA PHE A 33 -18.31 17.22 11.58
C PHE A 33 -17.60 17.14 12.94
N SER A 34 -17.67 16.03 13.66
CA SER A 34 -16.84 15.83 14.84
C SER A 34 -15.58 15.11 14.38
N PRO A 35 -14.40 15.75 14.36
CA PRO A 35 -13.19 15.02 14.07
C PRO A 35 -13.08 13.90 15.11
N ASP A 36 -13.00 12.66 14.65
CA ASP A 36 -12.63 11.55 15.50
C ASP A 36 -11.28 11.94 16.13
N LYS A 37 -11.23 12.10 17.44
CA LYS A 37 -10.02 12.53 18.15
C LYS A 37 -8.82 11.59 17.95
N ASN A 38 -9.06 10.41 17.41
CA ASN A 38 -8.05 9.41 17.06
C ASN A 38 -7.71 9.41 15.57
N ARG A 39 -8.40 10.20 14.74
CA ARG A 39 -8.14 10.31 13.32
C ARG A 39 -7.17 11.47 13.12
N ASP A 40 -6.07 11.20 12.44
CA ASP A 40 -5.19 12.25 11.95
C ASP A 40 -6.03 13.17 11.03
N PRO A 41 -6.18 14.45 11.36
CA PRO A 41 -6.92 15.38 10.51
C PRO A 41 -6.41 15.42 9.07
N LEU A 42 -5.16 15.02 8.87
CA LEU A 42 -4.54 14.96 7.54
C LEU A 42 -4.67 13.61 6.86
N SER A 43 -4.75 12.50 7.60
CA SER A 43 -5.07 11.21 7.00
C SER A 43 -6.55 11.13 6.63
N ALA A 44 -7.37 12.00 7.22
CA ALA A 44 -8.76 12.19 6.85
C ALA A 44 -8.97 13.02 5.57
N GLY A 45 -7.90 13.45 4.91
CA GLY A 45 -7.98 14.42 3.83
C GLY A 45 -8.16 15.86 4.34
N MET A 46 -8.05 16.81 3.45
CA MET A 46 -8.42 18.20 3.73
C MET A 46 -9.91 18.28 4.09
N PRO A 47 -10.34 19.23 4.93
CA PRO A 47 -11.76 19.51 5.10
C PRO A 47 -12.44 19.64 3.74
N PRO A 48 -13.72 19.20 3.58
CA PRO A 48 -14.41 19.25 2.30
C PRO A 48 -14.43 20.64 1.63
N GLU A 49 -14.38 21.69 2.41
CA GLU A 49 -14.29 23.07 1.95
C GLU A 49 -12.89 23.47 1.42
N ASP A 50 -11.84 22.79 1.87
CA ASP A 50 -10.47 23.00 1.41
C ASP A 50 -10.08 21.99 0.31
N PHE A 51 -10.90 20.96 0.12
CA PHE A 51 -10.79 20.01 -0.95
C PHE A 51 -11.53 20.51 -2.18
N MET A 52 -10.83 21.25 -3.02
CA MET A 52 -11.26 21.46 -4.39
C MET A 52 -10.89 20.19 -5.16
N PRO A 53 -11.82 19.27 -5.44
CA PRO A 53 -11.51 18.16 -6.33
C PRO A 53 -10.96 18.78 -7.60
N ALA A 54 -9.92 18.16 -8.17
CA ALA A 54 -9.44 18.52 -9.48
C ALA A 54 -10.67 18.76 -10.34
N GLY A 55 -10.79 19.99 -10.83
CA GLY A 55 -12.04 20.44 -11.42
C GLY A 55 -12.59 19.38 -12.34
N PRO A 56 -13.88 19.26 -12.53
CA PRO A 56 -14.53 18.19 -13.32
C PRO A 56 -13.95 18.05 -14.74
N HIS A 57 -12.90 18.78 -15.04
CA HIS A 57 -12.33 19.02 -16.36
C HIS A 57 -10.91 18.49 -16.58
N MET A 58 -10.21 17.85 -15.59
CA MET A 58 -8.95 17.21 -15.90
C MET A 58 -9.20 16.05 -16.85
N LYS A 59 -8.90 16.26 -18.12
CA LYS A 59 -9.04 15.25 -19.17
C LYS A 59 -7.70 14.52 -19.31
N VAL A 60 -7.67 13.24 -18.95
CA VAL A 60 -6.50 12.40 -19.18
C VAL A 60 -6.36 12.11 -20.66
N HIS A 61 -5.21 12.46 -21.23
CA HIS A 61 -4.88 12.25 -22.64
C HIS A 61 -3.35 12.22 -22.82
N PRO A 62 -2.82 11.49 -23.80
CA PRO A 62 -1.41 11.53 -24.13
C PRO A 62 -1.04 12.84 -24.80
N THR A 63 0.21 13.22 -24.69
CA THR A 63 0.87 14.17 -25.60
C THR A 63 1.65 13.41 -26.66
N GLU A 64 2.31 14.14 -27.58
CA GLU A 64 3.13 13.49 -28.61
C GLU A 64 4.23 12.61 -27.99
N SER A 65 4.86 13.03 -26.87
CA SER A 65 5.93 12.29 -26.20
C SER A 65 5.45 11.06 -25.42
N THR A 66 4.19 11.03 -24.97
CA THR A 66 3.62 9.99 -24.08
C THR A 66 2.62 9.08 -24.78
N LEU A 67 2.48 9.18 -26.11
CA LEU A 67 1.64 8.28 -26.92
C LEU A 67 2.11 6.82 -26.72
N PRO A 68 1.22 5.88 -26.38
CA PRO A 68 1.57 4.46 -26.30
C PRO A 68 2.19 3.89 -27.56
N SER A 69 1.84 4.44 -28.73
CA SER A 69 2.40 4.04 -30.03
C SER A 69 3.91 4.32 -30.14
N ASN A 70 4.44 5.33 -29.45
CA ASN A 70 5.88 5.62 -29.46
C ASN A 70 6.71 4.54 -28.77
N PHE A 71 6.07 3.78 -27.90
CA PHE A 71 6.67 2.66 -27.18
C PHE A 71 6.24 1.31 -27.76
N GLU A 72 5.55 1.33 -28.92
CA GLU A 72 5.04 0.14 -29.64
C GLU A 72 4.31 -0.85 -28.73
N PHE A 73 3.53 -0.35 -27.74
CA PHE A 73 2.75 -1.20 -26.86
C PHE A 73 1.70 -1.97 -27.65
N GLU A 74 1.71 -3.29 -27.49
CA GLU A 74 0.59 -4.14 -27.87
C GLU A 74 -0.24 -4.44 -26.62
N THR A 75 -1.54 -4.14 -26.67
CA THR A 75 -2.46 -4.34 -25.54
C THR A 75 -3.58 -5.28 -25.90
N ASP A 76 -4.02 -6.08 -24.95
CA ASP A 76 -5.18 -6.96 -25.08
C ASP A 76 -6.14 -6.73 -23.90
N ILE A 77 -7.43 -6.80 -24.20
CA ILE A 77 -8.50 -6.74 -23.21
C ILE A 77 -9.24 -8.07 -23.24
N PHE A 78 -9.53 -8.61 -22.06
CA PHE A 78 -10.33 -9.82 -21.92
C PHE A 78 -11.56 -9.50 -21.08
N ALA A 79 -12.74 -9.85 -21.61
CA ALA A 79 -14.02 -9.75 -20.92
C ALA A 79 -14.83 -11.01 -21.21
N ASP A 80 -15.60 -11.49 -20.25
CA ASP A 80 -16.40 -12.74 -20.37
C ASP A 80 -15.56 -13.94 -20.85
N GLY A 81 -14.32 -14.03 -20.34
CA GLY A 81 -13.38 -15.10 -20.68
C GLY A 81 -12.85 -15.08 -22.11
N LYS A 82 -13.01 -13.98 -22.85
CA LYS A 82 -12.59 -13.85 -24.26
C LYS A 82 -11.81 -12.57 -24.48
N LYS A 83 -10.86 -12.60 -25.43
CA LYS A 83 -10.24 -11.40 -25.95
C LYS A 83 -11.27 -10.59 -26.74
N VAL A 84 -11.36 -9.30 -26.46
CA VAL A 84 -12.28 -8.35 -27.11
C VAL A 84 -11.50 -7.19 -27.73
N GLU A 85 -12.05 -6.55 -28.76
CA GLU A 85 -11.43 -5.40 -29.40
C GLU A 85 -11.64 -4.10 -28.60
N SER A 86 -12.76 -4.02 -27.88
CA SER A 86 -13.09 -2.88 -27.02
C SER A 86 -13.90 -3.35 -25.82
N TYR A 87 -13.82 -2.58 -24.76
CA TYR A 87 -14.58 -2.79 -23.52
C TYR A 87 -15.09 -1.45 -23.02
N LYS A 88 -16.26 -1.45 -22.43
CA LYS A 88 -16.81 -0.33 -21.68
C LYS A 88 -17.59 -0.88 -20.50
N ARG A 89 -17.19 -0.45 -19.30
CA ARG A 89 -17.88 -0.82 -18.06
C ARG A 89 -19.26 -0.17 -18.01
N GLU A 90 -20.27 -0.94 -17.62
CA GLU A 90 -21.64 -0.43 -17.46
C GLU A 90 -21.72 0.57 -16.30
N GLU A 91 -21.10 0.23 -15.18
CA GLU A 91 -21.02 1.05 -13.99
C GLU A 91 -19.57 1.54 -13.82
N PRO A 92 -19.26 2.81 -14.09
CA PRO A 92 -17.90 3.34 -14.03
C PRO A 92 -17.24 3.17 -12.66
N ILE A 93 -15.96 2.83 -12.63
CA ILE A 93 -15.11 2.83 -11.43
C ILE A 93 -15.04 4.25 -10.87
N GLY A 94 -15.13 4.40 -9.55
CA GLY A 94 -15.19 5.71 -8.93
C GLY A 94 -14.47 5.80 -7.59
N PHE A 95 -13.16 6.05 -7.61
CA PHE A 95 -12.43 6.38 -6.39
C PHE A 95 -12.58 7.86 -6.05
N GLY A 96 -12.89 8.14 -4.79
CA GLY A 96 -12.83 9.47 -4.21
C GLY A 96 -11.38 9.88 -3.88
N PRO A 97 -11.22 11.06 -3.25
CA PRO A 97 -9.94 11.51 -2.70
C PRO A 97 -9.30 10.49 -1.76
N GLY A 98 -7.95 10.48 -1.69
CA GLY A 98 -7.23 9.51 -0.85
C GLY A 98 -7.68 9.49 0.61
N GLY A 99 -7.99 10.65 1.19
CA GLY A 99 -8.49 10.76 2.56
C GLY A 99 -9.89 10.16 2.80
N GLU A 100 -10.66 9.92 1.73
CA GLU A 100 -12.01 9.34 1.79
C GLU A 100 -12.03 7.84 1.46
N TYR A 101 -10.88 7.24 1.16
CA TYR A 101 -10.79 5.84 0.74
C TYR A 101 -11.38 4.86 1.76
N SER A 102 -11.24 5.16 3.05
CA SER A 102 -11.78 4.31 4.11
C SER A 102 -12.31 5.14 5.27
N PRO A 103 -13.52 4.86 5.76
CA PRO A 103 -14.05 5.44 6.98
C PRO A 103 -13.48 4.80 8.27
N LEU A 104 -12.68 3.75 8.13
CA LEU A 104 -12.12 3.00 9.26
C LEU A 104 -10.94 3.75 9.89
N SER A 105 -10.85 3.68 11.22
CA SER A 105 -9.71 4.19 11.95
C SER A 105 -8.52 3.25 11.80
N GLY A 106 -7.61 3.56 10.85
CA GLY A 106 -6.44 2.70 10.65
C GLY A 106 -5.81 2.77 9.26
N ILE A 107 -4.96 1.80 8.99
CA ILE A 107 -4.21 1.62 7.75
C ILE A 107 -4.72 0.33 7.10
N VAL A 108 -5.50 0.45 6.04
CA VAL A 108 -6.27 -0.66 5.44
C VAL A 108 -5.64 -1.29 4.20
N THR A 109 -4.61 -0.66 3.63
CA THR A 109 -3.85 -1.13 2.46
C THR A 109 -2.43 -0.54 2.49
N PHE A 110 -1.59 -0.91 1.55
CA PHE A 110 -0.24 -0.31 1.42
C PHE A 110 -0.33 1.20 1.28
N ARG A 111 0.38 1.94 2.14
CA ARG A 111 0.37 3.41 2.20
C ARG A 111 -1.04 4.00 2.40
N GLY A 112 -1.92 3.25 3.07
CA GLY A 112 -3.18 3.70 3.66
C GLY A 112 -4.36 3.85 2.72
N ASN A 113 -4.18 4.30 1.49
CA ASN A 113 -5.28 4.69 0.59
C ASN A 113 -4.96 4.52 -0.90
N ASN A 114 -5.88 4.95 -1.76
CA ASN A 114 -5.75 4.87 -3.22
C ASN A 114 -4.72 5.84 -3.83
N TYR A 115 -4.29 6.89 -3.11
CA TYR A 115 -3.20 7.79 -3.51
C TYR A 115 -1.83 7.28 -3.08
N ARG A 116 -1.77 6.30 -2.17
CA ARG A 116 -0.56 5.72 -1.59
C ARG A 116 0.28 6.74 -0.79
N ASP A 117 -0.35 7.71 -0.18
CA ASP A 117 0.31 8.87 0.43
C ASP A 117 0.41 8.85 1.96
N SER A 118 -0.16 7.83 2.65
CA SER A 118 -0.19 7.78 4.11
C SER A 118 0.11 6.39 4.68
N ALA A 119 1.26 6.23 5.34
CA ALA A 119 1.64 5.03 6.10
C ALA A 119 1.37 5.18 7.60
N SER A 120 0.69 6.25 8.02
CA SER A 120 0.36 6.55 9.41
C SER A 120 -1.11 6.91 9.55
N PHE A 121 -1.65 6.67 10.75
CA PHE A 121 -2.99 7.05 11.14
C PHE A 121 -2.95 7.69 12.54
N GLY A 122 -3.61 8.84 12.70
CA GLY A 122 -3.66 9.59 13.95
C GLY A 122 -2.39 10.42 14.22
N ALA A 123 -2.48 11.34 15.17
CA ALA A 123 -1.36 12.19 15.55
C ALA A 123 -0.38 11.48 16.50
N ALA A 124 0.91 11.77 16.36
CA ALA A 124 1.96 11.26 17.24
C ALA A 124 2.37 12.30 18.28
N PHE A 125 2.40 11.92 19.57
CA PHE A 125 2.82 12.81 20.65
C PHE A 125 4.32 12.67 20.91
N VAL A 126 5.13 13.37 20.13
CA VAL A 126 6.59 13.34 20.22
C VAL A 126 7.08 14.36 21.25
N ARG A 127 7.21 13.96 22.52
CA ARG A 127 7.59 14.87 23.61
C ARG A 127 9.09 14.87 23.91
N LYS A 128 9.73 13.72 23.86
CA LYS A 128 11.15 13.53 24.21
C LYS A 128 12.00 13.15 23.00
N GLY A 129 11.39 12.92 21.85
CA GLY A 129 12.08 12.45 20.66
C GLY A 129 12.73 11.08 20.86
N THR A 130 12.05 10.13 21.51
CA THR A 130 12.61 8.82 21.85
C THR A 130 11.89 7.69 21.11
N LEU A 131 12.61 6.59 20.85
CA LEU A 131 12.08 5.34 20.33
C LEU A 131 12.26 4.25 21.40
N THR A 132 11.15 3.69 21.88
CA THR A 132 11.15 2.69 22.97
C THR A 132 10.45 1.40 22.51
N PRO A 133 11.11 0.22 22.53
CA PRO A 133 10.45 -1.03 22.22
C PRO A 133 9.31 -1.34 23.19
N LEU A 134 8.11 -1.64 22.68
CA LEU A 134 6.96 -2.07 23.46
C LEU A 134 6.92 -3.59 23.58
N TRP A 135 6.89 -4.26 22.45
CA TRP A 135 6.82 -5.71 22.36
C TRP A 135 7.47 -6.23 21.08
N LYS A 136 7.72 -7.53 21.08
CA LYS A 136 8.13 -8.27 19.88
C LYS A 136 7.50 -9.65 19.86
N ILE A 137 7.11 -10.11 18.67
CA ILE A 137 6.64 -11.47 18.44
C ILE A 137 7.52 -12.19 17.42
N LYS A 138 7.49 -13.52 17.42
CA LYS A 138 8.28 -14.34 16.52
C LYS A 138 7.41 -14.83 15.36
N THR A 139 7.91 -14.73 14.12
CA THR A 139 7.32 -15.31 12.91
C THR A 139 7.99 -16.64 12.54
N GLY A 140 7.42 -17.35 11.58
CA GLY A 140 7.92 -18.61 11.09
C GLY A 140 8.99 -18.49 9.98
N ARG A 141 9.03 -19.51 9.14
CA ARG A 141 9.80 -19.59 7.90
C ARG A 141 9.11 -20.57 6.95
N VAL A 142 9.27 -20.37 5.65
CA VAL A 142 8.81 -21.30 4.61
C VAL A 142 9.96 -21.65 3.68
N GLU A 143 10.01 -22.85 3.17
CA GLU A 143 11.05 -23.29 2.25
C GLU A 143 10.88 -22.57 0.91
N ARG A 144 12.00 -22.27 0.25
CA ARG A 144 11.99 -21.66 -1.07
C ARG A 144 11.70 -22.70 -2.14
N SER A 145 11.10 -22.29 -3.25
CA SER A 145 11.01 -23.12 -4.44
C SER A 145 12.41 -23.55 -4.92
N ALA A 146 12.48 -24.64 -5.69
CA ALA A 146 13.75 -25.11 -6.27
C ALA A 146 14.43 -24.02 -7.12
N TYR A 147 13.64 -23.18 -7.77
CA TYR A 147 14.14 -22.04 -8.56
C TYR A 147 14.81 -20.98 -7.67
N THR A 148 14.19 -20.60 -6.57
CA THR A 148 14.71 -19.56 -5.67
C THR A 148 15.79 -20.07 -4.73
N GLN A 149 15.84 -21.38 -4.42
CA GLN A 149 16.94 -22.01 -3.66
C GLN A 149 18.29 -21.90 -4.37
N LYS A 150 18.33 -21.96 -5.70
CA LYS A 150 19.56 -21.79 -6.50
C LYS A 150 20.31 -20.48 -6.22
N LYS A 151 19.67 -19.51 -5.56
CA LYS A 151 20.27 -18.25 -5.10
C LYS A 151 20.90 -18.35 -3.70
N GLY A 152 21.14 -19.55 -3.16
CA GLY A 152 21.94 -19.81 -1.96
C GLY A 152 21.23 -19.70 -0.61
N ARG A 153 19.92 -19.44 -0.56
CA ARG A 153 19.15 -19.39 0.70
C ARG A 153 18.02 -20.40 0.67
N ARG A 154 17.97 -21.33 1.63
CA ARG A 154 16.95 -22.39 1.70
C ARG A 154 15.57 -21.90 2.10
N TYR A 155 15.45 -20.86 2.90
CA TYR A 155 14.18 -20.43 3.48
C TYR A 155 13.88 -18.95 3.21
N TRP A 156 12.61 -18.66 2.99
CA TRP A 156 12.05 -17.34 3.19
C TRP A 156 11.81 -17.14 4.68
N THR A 157 12.19 -15.98 5.21
CA THR A 157 12.09 -15.68 6.65
C THR A 157 11.70 -14.23 6.89
N GLY A 158 11.07 -13.99 8.02
CA GLY A 158 10.75 -12.65 8.49
C GLY A 158 9.43 -12.14 7.96
N SER A 159 9.31 -10.86 7.86
CA SER A 159 8.13 -10.14 7.48
C SER A 159 8.48 -9.05 6.50
N GLY A 160 7.69 -8.93 5.44
CA GLY A 160 7.83 -7.95 4.38
C GLY A 160 9.11 -8.10 3.54
N TRP A 161 9.00 -7.81 2.27
CA TRP A 161 10.12 -7.44 1.41
C TRP A 161 10.21 -5.91 1.47
N THR A 162 9.18 -5.23 1.04
CA THR A 162 8.91 -3.80 1.27
C THR A 162 7.52 -3.59 1.86
N GLY A 163 6.75 -4.66 2.06
CA GLY A 163 5.40 -4.62 2.61
C GLY A 163 5.34 -4.13 4.05
N GLN A 164 4.19 -3.62 4.44
CA GLN A 164 3.91 -3.08 5.77
C GLN A 164 2.78 -3.85 6.45
N PRO A 165 2.60 -3.76 7.78
CA PRO A 165 1.40 -4.24 8.44
C PRO A 165 0.20 -3.34 8.15
N LEU A 166 -1.01 -3.90 8.25
CA LEU A 166 -2.26 -3.15 8.43
C LEU A 166 -2.46 -2.96 9.93
N ILE A 167 -3.04 -1.83 10.32
CA ILE A 167 -3.35 -1.51 11.73
C ILE A 167 -4.75 -0.91 11.76
N ILE A 168 -5.65 -1.52 12.49
CA ILE A 168 -7.07 -1.18 12.42
C ILE A 168 -7.75 -1.18 13.78
N LYS A 169 -8.54 -0.15 14.07
CA LYS A 169 -9.52 -0.15 15.15
C LYS A 169 -10.89 -0.48 14.56
N TRP A 170 -11.34 -1.71 14.80
CA TRP A 170 -12.62 -2.17 14.28
C TRP A 170 -13.79 -1.48 14.98
N PRO A 171 -14.86 -1.10 14.26
CA PRO A 171 -16.15 -0.77 14.86
C PRO A 171 -16.65 -1.89 15.77
N ASP A 172 -17.35 -1.54 16.83
CA ASP A 172 -17.76 -2.50 17.87
C ASP A 172 -18.62 -3.64 17.30
N ASP A 173 -19.59 -3.32 16.45
CA ASP A 173 -20.46 -4.28 15.80
C ASP A 173 -19.70 -5.26 14.90
N LEU A 174 -18.70 -4.80 14.17
CA LEU A 174 -17.84 -5.66 13.35
C LEU A 174 -16.93 -6.54 14.22
N ARG A 175 -16.37 -5.96 15.31
CA ARG A 175 -15.52 -6.69 16.24
C ARG A 175 -16.27 -7.86 16.90
N GLU A 176 -17.55 -7.66 17.24
CA GLU A 176 -18.39 -8.68 17.85
C GLU A 176 -18.65 -9.88 16.94
N MET A 177 -18.87 -9.68 15.64
CA MET A 177 -19.16 -10.78 14.72
C MET A 177 -17.94 -11.57 14.27
N MET A 178 -16.73 -11.00 14.37
CA MET A 178 -15.51 -11.69 13.98
C MET A 178 -15.06 -12.70 15.04
N ASN A 179 -14.26 -13.69 14.65
CA ASN A 179 -13.72 -14.72 15.56
C ASN A 179 -12.53 -14.22 16.43
N ILE A 180 -12.57 -12.97 16.83
CA ILE A 180 -11.64 -12.41 17.81
C ILE A 180 -11.86 -13.09 19.16
N ALA A 181 -10.79 -13.37 19.89
CA ALA A 181 -10.86 -13.99 21.22
C ALA A 181 -11.73 -13.16 22.18
N PRO A 182 -12.63 -13.78 22.99
CA PRO A 182 -13.61 -13.05 23.81
C PRO A 182 -13.03 -11.91 24.62
N LYS A 183 -11.92 -12.14 25.36
CA LYS A 183 -11.25 -11.10 26.15
C LYS A 183 -10.73 -9.91 25.34
N LYS A 184 -10.52 -10.08 24.02
CA LYS A 184 -10.10 -9.01 23.11
C LYS A 184 -11.30 -8.35 22.44
N LYS A 185 -12.43 -9.07 22.26
CA LYS A 185 -13.70 -8.47 21.83
C LYS A 185 -14.22 -7.46 22.84
N ASP A 186 -14.13 -7.78 24.13
CA ASP A 186 -14.60 -6.94 25.23
C ASP A 186 -13.77 -5.67 25.43
N ASP A 187 -12.58 -5.55 24.79
CA ASP A 187 -11.72 -4.37 24.90
C ASP A 187 -12.15 -3.30 23.87
N PRO A 188 -12.78 -2.19 24.29
CA PRO A 188 -13.22 -1.13 23.37
C PRO A 188 -12.03 -0.37 22.73
N ASP A 189 -10.84 -0.49 23.30
CA ASP A 189 -9.63 0.15 22.81
C ASP A 189 -8.74 -0.80 22.00
N LEU A 190 -9.25 -1.99 21.64
CA LEU A 190 -8.53 -2.91 20.80
C LEU A 190 -8.19 -2.28 19.44
N VAL A 191 -6.91 -2.20 19.15
CA VAL A 191 -6.36 -1.91 17.83
C VAL A 191 -5.64 -3.16 17.35
N GLU A 192 -6.08 -3.72 16.24
CA GLU A 192 -5.53 -4.96 15.71
C GLU A 192 -4.47 -4.68 14.65
N VAL A 193 -3.32 -5.31 14.80
CA VAL A 193 -2.27 -5.38 13.77
C VAL A 193 -2.50 -6.66 12.97
N ILE A 194 -2.63 -6.53 11.65
CA ILE A 194 -2.74 -7.64 10.71
C ILE A 194 -1.48 -7.64 9.85
N TYR A 195 -0.64 -8.65 10.01
CA TYR A 195 0.62 -8.69 9.30
C TYR A 195 0.82 -9.98 8.50
N ALA A 196 0.77 -9.85 7.20
CA ALA A 196 1.09 -10.89 6.26
C ALA A 196 2.62 -11.01 6.11
N CYS A 197 3.16 -12.22 6.30
CA CYS A 197 4.59 -12.42 6.47
C CYS A 197 5.20 -13.40 5.45
N MET A 198 6.51 -13.35 5.31
CA MET A 198 7.26 -14.19 4.35
C MET A 198 7.33 -15.67 4.74
N ASP A 199 6.67 -16.09 5.78
CA ASP A 199 6.44 -17.49 6.12
C ASP A 199 5.08 -18.03 5.64
N GLY A 200 4.35 -17.23 4.83
CA GLY A 200 3.04 -17.57 4.31
C GLY A 200 1.93 -17.51 5.36
N ILE A 201 2.15 -16.79 6.45
CA ILE A 201 1.20 -16.68 7.58
C ILE A 201 0.78 -15.22 7.75
N VAL A 202 -0.51 -15.00 7.98
CA VAL A 202 -1.04 -13.71 8.41
C VAL A 202 -1.24 -13.77 9.93
N TYR A 203 -0.55 -12.88 10.64
CA TYR A 203 -0.62 -12.74 12.09
C TYR A 203 -1.63 -11.65 12.48
N PHE A 204 -2.35 -11.89 13.57
CA PHE A 204 -3.32 -10.98 14.16
C PHE A 204 -2.96 -10.75 15.62
N VAL A 205 -2.54 -9.53 15.96
CA VAL A 205 -2.10 -9.20 17.31
C VAL A 205 -2.60 -7.84 17.75
N ASP A 206 -2.77 -7.69 19.04
CA ASP A 206 -3.12 -6.42 19.67
C ASP A 206 -1.93 -5.45 19.62
N LEU A 207 -2.15 -4.24 19.13
CA LEU A 207 -1.14 -3.17 19.05
C LEU A 207 -0.56 -2.84 20.42
N LYS A 208 -1.36 -2.94 21.49
CA LYS A 208 -0.97 -2.56 22.85
C LYS A 208 0.07 -3.49 23.46
N ASP A 209 -0.07 -4.82 23.28
CA ASP A 209 0.73 -5.79 24.02
C ASP A 209 1.32 -6.92 23.15
N GLY A 210 1.05 -6.93 21.85
CA GLY A 210 1.52 -7.96 20.92
C GLY A 210 0.88 -9.34 21.09
N LYS A 211 -0.13 -9.46 21.96
CA LYS A 211 -0.82 -10.73 22.14
C LYS A 211 -1.74 -11.02 20.96
N GLN A 212 -1.83 -12.29 20.62
CA GLN A 212 -2.70 -12.78 19.58
C GLN A 212 -4.16 -12.43 19.86
N THR A 213 -4.83 -11.82 18.88
CA THR A 213 -6.27 -11.48 18.94
C THR A 213 -7.16 -12.60 18.44
N ARG A 214 -6.68 -13.37 17.48
CA ARG A 214 -7.34 -14.53 16.87
C ARG A 214 -6.32 -15.47 16.24
N PRO A 215 -6.66 -16.72 15.88
CA PRO A 215 -5.74 -17.64 15.22
C PRO A 215 -5.13 -17.02 13.95
N PRO A 216 -3.85 -17.29 13.63
CA PRO A 216 -3.26 -16.83 12.40
C PRO A 216 -3.83 -17.56 11.18
N ILE A 217 -3.98 -16.87 10.05
CA ILE A 217 -4.31 -17.53 8.77
C ILE A 217 -3.04 -18.12 8.19
N ARG A 218 -3.06 -19.42 7.95
CA ARG A 218 -2.05 -20.15 7.18
C ARG A 218 -2.53 -20.25 5.75
N THR A 219 -1.90 -19.48 4.84
CA THR A 219 -2.40 -19.37 3.47
C THR A 219 -2.24 -20.65 2.65
N GLY A 220 -1.42 -21.60 3.09
CA GLY A 220 -1.06 -22.79 2.30
C GLY A 220 -0.17 -22.46 1.09
N GLY A 221 0.12 -21.18 0.87
CA GLY A 221 0.94 -20.68 -0.23
C GLY A 221 2.35 -20.27 0.19
N GLY A 222 3.05 -19.62 -0.73
CA GLY A 222 4.42 -19.12 -0.55
C GLY A 222 4.53 -17.90 0.37
N PRO A 223 5.72 -17.27 0.37
CA PRO A 223 5.94 -16.06 1.15
C PRO A 223 5.03 -14.94 0.67
N ILE A 224 4.60 -14.11 1.62
CA ILE A 224 3.88 -12.88 1.31
C ILE A 224 4.90 -11.75 1.45
N LYS A 225 5.20 -11.08 0.36
CA LYS A 225 6.20 -10.01 0.29
C LYS A 225 5.54 -8.62 0.32
N GLY A 226 4.41 -8.48 -0.36
CA GLY A 226 3.61 -7.25 -0.39
C GLY A 226 2.76 -7.05 0.86
N THR A 227 1.96 -6.01 0.85
CA THR A 227 1.00 -5.69 1.92
C THR A 227 -0.35 -6.30 1.58
N ALA A 228 -1.00 -6.92 2.54
CA ALA A 228 -2.40 -7.31 2.44
C ALA A 228 -3.30 -6.07 2.29
N SER A 229 -4.56 -6.26 1.89
CA SER A 229 -5.54 -5.17 1.82
C SER A 229 -6.86 -5.60 2.45
N LEU A 230 -7.41 -4.72 3.29
CA LEU A 230 -8.77 -4.86 3.82
C LEU A 230 -9.77 -4.23 2.84
N TYR A 231 -11.00 -4.73 2.84
CA TYR A 231 -12.11 -4.05 2.17
C TYR A 231 -12.39 -2.74 2.93
N PRO A 232 -12.33 -1.57 2.26
CA PRO A 232 -12.13 -0.30 2.98
C PRO A 232 -13.36 0.23 3.73
N ASP A 233 -14.58 -0.23 3.45
CA ASP A 233 -15.80 0.22 4.14
C ASP A 233 -16.04 -0.48 5.50
N GLY A 234 -15.21 -1.47 5.84
CA GLY A 234 -15.34 -2.27 7.04
C GLY A 234 -15.96 -3.65 6.83
N THR A 235 -16.41 -3.98 5.62
CA THR A 235 -16.73 -5.39 5.29
C THR A 235 -15.54 -6.26 5.68
N PRO A 236 -15.72 -7.27 6.56
CA PRO A 236 -14.60 -8.02 7.15
C PRO A 236 -13.94 -8.98 6.16
N MET A 237 -13.31 -8.42 5.15
CA MET A 237 -12.67 -9.10 4.03
C MET A 237 -11.19 -8.72 3.93
N LEU A 238 -10.33 -9.70 3.71
CA LEU A 238 -8.88 -9.54 3.60
C LEU A 238 -8.36 -10.16 2.32
N PHE A 239 -7.68 -9.35 1.50
CA PHE A 239 -6.86 -9.83 0.39
C PHE A 239 -5.44 -10.15 0.85
N VAL A 240 -4.89 -11.26 0.32
CA VAL A 240 -3.50 -11.68 0.53
C VAL A 240 -2.90 -12.16 -0.78
N GLY A 241 -1.76 -11.59 -1.16
CA GLY A 241 -1.00 -11.93 -2.37
C GLY A 241 0.30 -12.67 -2.02
N PRO A 242 0.34 -14.01 -2.12
CA PRO A 242 1.59 -14.76 -1.95
C PRO A 242 2.44 -14.73 -3.21
N ALA A 243 3.72 -15.00 -3.03
CA ALA A 243 4.73 -15.15 -4.07
C ALA A 243 5.50 -16.46 -3.90
N ASP A 244 6.15 -16.95 -4.96
CA ASP A 244 6.94 -18.20 -4.96
C ASP A 244 6.09 -19.47 -4.72
N ASP A 245 6.51 -20.59 -5.22
CA ASP A 245 5.89 -21.91 -5.08
C ASP A 245 6.77 -22.83 -4.21
N PRO A 246 6.63 -22.82 -2.87
CA PRO A 246 7.40 -23.73 -2.03
C PRO A 246 7.01 -25.18 -2.25
N PRO A 247 7.95 -26.14 -2.09
CA PRO A 247 7.66 -27.57 -2.23
C PRO A 247 6.54 -28.04 -1.31
N GLY A 248 5.57 -28.76 -1.86
CA GLY A 248 4.45 -29.33 -1.10
C GLY A 248 3.40 -28.33 -0.61
N MET A 249 3.48 -27.10 -1.09
CA MET A 249 2.47 -26.07 -0.81
C MET A 249 1.55 -25.85 -2.02
N GLU A 250 0.42 -25.21 -1.77
CA GLU A 250 -0.46 -24.79 -2.84
C GLU A 250 0.22 -23.79 -3.77
N ALA A 251 -0.13 -23.86 -5.03
CA ALA A 251 0.40 -22.96 -6.05
C ALA A 251 0.03 -21.48 -5.78
N VAL A 252 0.90 -20.58 -6.25
CA VAL A 252 0.70 -19.13 -6.11
C VAL A 252 -0.60 -18.70 -6.79
N ARG A 253 -1.41 -18.01 -6.05
CA ARG A 253 -2.66 -17.34 -6.48
C ARG A 253 -3.04 -16.25 -5.49
N ALA A 254 -3.71 -15.23 -5.95
CA ALA A 254 -4.34 -14.24 -5.06
C ALA A 254 -5.47 -14.89 -4.26
N ARG A 255 -5.60 -14.51 -2.99
CA ARG A 255 -6.59 -15.08 -2.06
C ARG A 255 -7.38 -13.99 -1.35
N VAL A 256 -8.67 -14.24 -1.17
CA VAL A 256 -9.56 -13.40 -0.38
C VAL A 256 -10.14 -14.23 0.76
N TYR A 257 -10.07 -13.69 1.97
CA TYR A 257 -10.55 -14.33 3.20
C TYR A 257 -11.68 -13.53 3.83
N SER A 258 -12.69 -14.22 4.34
CA SER A 258 -13.61 -13.66 5.33
C SER A 258 -12.87 -13.53 6.67
N LEU A 259 -12.97 -12.39 7.33
CA LEU A 259 -12.43 -12.19 8.69
C LEU A 259 -13.46 -12.53 9.78
N ILE A 260 -14.69 -12.89 9.42
CA ILE A 260 -15.69 -13.40 10.37
C ILE A 260 -15.22 -14.74 10.94
N ASP A 261 -14.84 -15.67 10.06
CA ASP A 261 -14.45 -17.04 10.41
C ASP A 261 -13.06 -17.45 9.86
N GLN A 262 -12.35 -16.52 9.24
CA GLN A 262 -11.03 -16.67 8.62
C GLN A 262 -10.98 -17.72 7.49
N LYS A 263 -12.12 -18.03 6.87
CA LYS A 263 -12.16 -18.90 5.71
C LYS A 263 -11.78 -18.16 4.43
N GLN A 264 -11.11 -18.89 3.53
CA GLN A 264 -10.90 -18.44 2.17
C GLN A 264 -12.23 -18.47 1.41
N ILE A 265 -12.62 -17.34 0.85
CA ILE A 265 -13.89 -17.17 0.13
C ILE A 265 -13.70 -17.00 -1.38
N TYR A 266 -12.49 -16.61 -1.84
CA TYR A 266 -12.20 -16.48 -3.26
C TYR A 266 -10.71 -16.63 -3.56
N THR A 267 -10.39 -17.04 -4.81
CA THR A 267 -9.03 -17.05 -5.36
C THR A 267 -9.03 -16.77 -6.85
N PHE A 268 -7.97 -16.14 -7.35
CA PHE A 268 -7.77 -15.91 -8.77
C PHE A 268 -6.29 -15.89 -9.18
N GLY A 269 -6.04 -15.85 -10.48
CA GLY A 269 -4.73 -15.62 -11.07
C GLY A 269 -3.77 -16.80 -11.06
N HIS A 270 -4.21 -18.02 -10.75
CA HIS A 270 -3.38 -19.22 -10.81
C HIS A 270 -3.18 -19.69 -12.26
N LYS A 271 -1.92 -19.67 -12.73
CA LYS A 271 -1.56 -20.12 -14.09
C LYS A 271 -2.50 -19.60 -15.17
N ASP A 272 -2.85 -18.32 -15.07
CA ASP A 272 -3.79 -17.69 -15.98
C ASP A 272 -3.30 -17.86 -17.42
N PRO A 273 -4.12 -18.45 -18.32
CA PRO A 273 -3.72 -18.74 -19.69
C PRO A 273 -3.46 -17.47 -20.51
N ASP A 274 -4.05 -16.35 -20.12
CA ASP A 274 -3.87 -15.08 -20.80
C ASP A 274 -2.55 -14.39 -20.48
N SER A 275 -1.83 -14.86 -19.45
CA SER A 275 -0.54 -14.30 -19.06
C SER A 275 0.56 -14.63 -20.08
N TYR A 276 1.35 -13.63 -20.47
CA TYR A 276 2.60 -13.85 -21.22
C TYR A 276 3.72 -14.39 -20.33
N ARG A 277 3.60 -14.20 -19.01
CA ARG A 277 4.61 -14.53 -18.02
C ARG A 277 4.15 -15.72 -17.19
N SER A 278 5.00 -16.74 -17.00
CA SER A 278 4.66 -17.87 -16.12
C SER A 278 4.95 -17.60 -14.66
N TYR A 279 5.74 -16.57 -14.37
CA TYR A 279 6.00 -16.16 -13.01
C TYR A 279 4.71 -15.59 -12.41
N GLN A 280 4.30 -16.19 -11.31
CA GLN A 280 3.06 -15.83 -10.62
C GLN A 280 3.47 -15.24 -9.27
N SER A 281 3.26 -13.94 -9.05
CA SER A 281 3.44 -13.26 -7.79
C SER A 281 2.42 -12.13 -7.70
N TYR A 282 1.97 -11.85 -6.48
CA TYR A 282 0.99 -10.80 -6.19
C TYR A 282 1.54 -9.91 -5.08
N ASP A 283 2.70 -9.30 -5.32
CA ASP A 283 3.36 -8.41 -4.38
C ASP A 283 2.67 -7.04 -4.31
N SER A 284 1.98 -6.65 -5.38
CA SER A 284 1.13 -5.46 -5.42
C SER A 284 -0.05 -5.57 -4.45
N SER A 285 -0.31 -4.51 -3.69
CA SER A 285 -1.48 -4.38 -2.81
C SER A 285 -2.66 -3.88 -3.63
N PRO A 286 -3.76 -4.65 -3.77
CA PRO A 286 -4.91 -4.22 -4.55
C PRO A 286 -5.65 -3.06 -3.87
N LEU A 287 -6.49 -2.42 -4.66
CA LEU A 287 -7.48 -1.46 -4.20
C LEU A 287 -8.89 -1.99 -4.47
N PHE A 288 -9.84 -1.55 -3.65
CA PHE A 288 -11.24 -1.89 -3.80
C PHE A 288 -12.06 -0.63 -4.08
N ASP A 289 -12.82 -0.64 -5.18
CA ASP A 289 -13.91 0.30 -5.37
C ASP A 289 -15.14 -0.23 -4.64
N VAL A 290 -15.48 0.38 -3.52
CA VAL A 290 -16.61 -0.02 -2.67
C VAL A 290 -17.93 0.18 -3.38
N GLN A 291 -18.08 1.27 -4.15
CA GLN A 291 -19.35 1.58 -4.82
C GLN A 291 -19.69 0.58 -5.92
N ARG A 292 -18.68 -0.02 -6.52
CA ARG A 292 -18.83 -1.02 -7.61
C ARG A 292 -18.47 -2.43 -7.14
N ASP A 293 -18.16 -2.57 -5.86
CA ASP A 293 -17.76 -3.85 -5.26
C ASP A 293 -16.69 -4.57 -6.10
N THR A 294 -15.67 -3.81 -6.51
CA THR A 294 -14.70 -4.29 -7.49
C THR A 294 -13.29 -4.23 -6.92
N ILE A 295 -12.58 -5.37 -6.94
CA ILE A 295 -11.14 -5.44 -6.66
C ILE A 295 -10.36 -5.10 -7.94
N ILE A 296 -9.34 -4.25 -7.79
CA ILE A 296 -8.38 -3.88 -8.84
C ILE A 296 -7.01 -4.38 -8.39
N ALA A 297 -6.46 -5.38 -9.08
CA ALA A 297 -5.28 -6.11 -8.67
C ALA A 297 -4.27 -6.24 -9.83
N PRO A 298 -3.21 -5.43 -9.85
CA PRO A 298 -2.07 -5.66 -10.72
C PRO A 298 -1.33 -6.93 -10.31
N GLY A 299 -0.80 -7.69 -11.28
CA GLY A 299 -0.06 -8.91 -11.03
C GLY A 299 1.31 -8.91 -11.70
N GLU A 300 2.31 -9.50 -11.03
CA GLU A 300 3.61 -9.73 -11.65
C GLU A 300 3.56 -10.74 -12.81
N ASN A 301 2.44 -11.42 -13.00
CA ASN A 301 2.20 -12.23 -14.19
C ASN A 301 1.90 -11.38 -15.45
N GLY A 302 1.90 -10.06 -15.34
CA GLY A 302 1.66 -9.13 -16.43
C GLY A 302 0.19 -8.89 -16.76
N LEU A 303 -0.71 -9.30 -15.88
CA LEU A 303 -2.15 -9.05 -16.00
C LEU A 303 -2.62 -8.06 -14.93
N LEU A 304 -3.42 -7.10 -15.35
CA LEU A 304 -4.28 -6.36 -14.44
C LEU A 304 -5.64 -7.06 -14.36
N TYR A 305 -6.08 -7.37 -13.17
CA TYR A 305 -7.40 -7.94 -12.90
C TYR A 305 -8.34 -6.88 -12.34
N THR A 306 -9.54 -6.78 -12.88
CA THR A 306 -10.65 -6.06 -12.28
C THR A 306 -11.82 -7.04 -12.12
N ILE A 307 -12.24 -7.29 -10.87
CA ILE A 307 -13.20 -8.36 -10.55
C ILE A 307 -14.31 -7.80 -9.68
N ARG A 308 -15.54 -7.79 -10.17
CA ARG A 308 -16.72 -7.50 -9.35
C ARG A 308 -16.95 -8.69 -8.43
N LEU A 309 -16.98 -8.47 -7.12
CA LEU A 309 -17.06 -9.54 -6.13
C LEU A 309 -18.47 -10.04 -5.88
N ASN A 310 -19.50 -9.22 -6.15
CA ASN A 310 -20.90 -9.48 -5.83
C ASN A 310 -21.03 -9.94 -4.36
N THR A 311 -20.55 -9.07 -3.46
CA THR A 311 -20.44 -9.32 -2.03
C THR A 311 -21.83 -9.32 -1.37
N ASP A 312 -22.15 -10.40 -0.68
CA ASP A 312 -23.31 -10.51 0.22
C ASP A 312 -22.82 -10.50 1.67
N PHE A 313 -22.87 -9.32 2.29
CA PHE A 313 -22.50 -9.13 3.68
C PHE A 313 -23.72 -8.79 4.54
N ASN A 314 -24.12 -9.74 5.38
CA ASN A 314 -25.21 -9.54 6.34
C ASN A 314 -24.64 -9.26 7.74
N ARG A 315 -24.68 -8.00 8.18
CA ARG A 315 -24.17 -7.57 9.49
C ARG A 315 -24.93 -8.21 10.67
N GLU A 316 -26.25 -8.38 10.55
CA GLU A 316 -27.06 -8.92 11.64
C GLU A 316 -26.78 -10.42 11.86
N LYS A 317 -26.60 -11.17 10.78
CA LYS A 317 -26.30 -12.60 10.83
C LYS A 317 -24.82 -12.92 10.96
N GLY A 318 -23.94 -11.95 10.79
CA GLY A 318 -22.49 -12.16 10.77
C GLY A 318 -22.08 -13.12 9.64
N THR A 319 -22.62 -12.94 8.43
CA THR A 319 -22.29 -13.80 7.28
C THR A 319 -21.72 -12.98 6.14
N LEU A 320 -20.70 -13.51 5.49
CA LEU A 320 -20.03 -12.90 4.34
C LEU A 320 -19.81 -13.94 3.25
N PHE A 321 -20.35 -13.66 2.06
CA PHE A 321 -20.16 -14.46 0.86
C PHE A 321 -19.77 -13.56 -0.30
N VAL A 322 -19.07 -14.11 -1.29
CA VAL A 322 -18.81 -13.46 -2.57
C VAL A 322 -19.22 -14.40 -3.70
N ASN A 323 -19.72 -13.83 -4.79
CA ASN A 323 -20.03 -14.54 -6.04
C ASN A 323 -19.40 -13.79 -7.21
N PRO A 324 -18.04 -13.86 -7.34
CA PRO A 324 -17.31 -13.01 -8.25
C PRO A 324 -17.71 -13.22 -9.70
N ALA A 325 -17.86 -12.11 -10.43
CA ALA A 325 -18.02 -12.14 -11.88
C ALA A 325 -16.73 -12.61 -12.56
N GLU A 326 -16.84 -12.98 -13.83
CA GLU A 326 -15.66 -13.25 -14.66
C GLU A 326 -14.74 -12.02 -14.68
N PRO A 327 -13.41 -12.19 -14.44
CA PRO A 327 -12.49 -11.07 -14.42
C PRO A 327 -12.42 -10.34 -15.76
N VAL A 328 -12.49 -9.01 -15.73
CA VAL A 328 -12.06 -8.20 -16.85
C VAL A 328 -10.56 -7.96 -16.69
N LYS A 329 -9.78 -8.30 -17.72
CA LYS A 329 -8.32 -8.27 -17.65
C LYS A 329 -7.72 -7.38 -18.73
N PHE A 330 -6.63 -6.69 -18.36
CA PHE A 330 -5.78 -5.98 -19.30
C PHE A 330 -4.41 -6.66 -19.33
N ARG A 331 -3.82 -6.78 -20.53
CA ARG A 331 -2.50 -7.34 -20.78
C ARG A 331 -1.76 -6.47 -21.78
N TYR A 332 -0.45 -6.39 -21.63
CA TYR A 332 0.41 -5.65 -22.56
C TYR A 332 1.73 -6.38 -22.82
N ARG A 333 2.41 -5.96 -23.88
CA ARG A 333 3.81 -6.27 -24.17
C ARG A 333 4.46 -5.16 -24.99
N THR A 334 5.78 -5.10 -24.97
CA THR A 334 6.57 -4.13 -25.72
C THR A 334 7.47 -4.83 -26.74
N PRO A 335 7.96 -4.14 -27.79
CA PRO A 335 8.75 -4.75 -28.87
C PRO A 335 10.06 -5.38 -28.40
N GLU A 336 10.72 -4.76 -27.44
CA GLU A 336 11.99 -5.27 -26.91
C GLU A 336 11.90 -6.71 -26.38
N TYR A 337 10.68 -7.14 -26.04
CA TYR A 337 10.40 -8.46 -25.49
C TYR A 337 9.35 -9.25 -26.26
N LYS A 338 8.88 -8.69 -27.39
CA LYS A 338 7.78 -9.21 -28.20
C LYS A 338 8.01 -10.64 -28.68
N ASP A 339 9.23 -10.91 -29.12
CA ASP A 339 9.64 -12.21 -29.67
C ASP A 339 10.24 -13.14 -28.61
N SER A 340 10.24 -12.72 -27.36
CA SER A 340 10.75 -13.55 -26.27
C SER A 340 9.82 -14.73 -26.03
N PRO A 341 10.34 -15.96 -25.95
CA PRO A 341 9.55 -17.11 -25.56
C PRO A 341 8.92 -16.90 -24.19
N LYS A 342 7.73 -17.44 -23.98
CA LYS A 342 7.12 -17.47 -22.65
C LYS A 342 8.12 -17.99 -21.64
N ASN A 343 8.33 -17.28 -20.54
CA ASN A 343 9.32 -17.57 -19.49
C ASN A 343 10.79 -17.28 -19.87
N ALA A 344 11.06 -16.67 -20.99
CA ALA A 344 12.39 -16.13 -21.25
C ALA A 344 12.76 -15.07 -20.19
N PRO A 345 14.05 -14.86 -19.91
CA PRO A 345 14.47 -13.79 -18.99
C PRO A 345 13.88 -12.41 -19.31
N ALA A 346 13.69 -12.09 -20.58
CA ALA A 346 13.11 -10.84 -21.03
C ALA A 346 11.63 -10.66 -20.64
N SER A 347 10.83 -11.73 -20.58
CA SER A 347 9.39 -11.63 -20.23
C SER A 347 9.14 -11.17 -18.79
N ARG A 348 10.14 -11.21 -17.91
CA ARG A 348 10.04 -10.71 -16.52
C ARG A 348 9.75 -9.22 -16.46
N TRP A 349 10.07 -8.47 -17.50
CA TRP A 349 9.91 -7.03 -17.55
C TRP A 349 8.45 -6.57 -17.74
N TRP A 350 7.54 -7.47 -18.07
CA TRP A 350 6.11 -7.18 -18.21
C TRP A 350 5.30 -7.40 -16.93
N GLY A 351 5.93 -7.41 -15.78
CA GLY A 351 5.25 -7.61 -14.50
C GLY A 351 4.97 -6.29 -13.79
N MET A 352 3.81 -6.18 -13.17
CA MET A 352 3.43 -5.08 -12.30
C MET A 352 3.68 -5.52 -10.85
N GLU A 353 4.87 -5.22 -10.32
CA GLU A 353 5.29 -5.58 -8.96
C GLU A 353 4.93 -4.50 -7.95
N ASP A 354 4.95 -3.23 -8.36
CA ASP A 354 4.55 -2.11 -7.53
C ASP A 354 3.04 -2.08 -7.24
N SER A 355 2.63 -1.32 -6.24
CA SER A 355 1.20 -1.11 -5.96
C SER A 355 0.70 0.09 -6.74
N ALA A 356 -0.37 -0.09 -7.50
CA ALA A 356 -0.96 1.01 -8.25
C ALA A 356 -1.53 2.10 -7.33
N CYS A 357 -1.50 3.37 -7.77
CA CYS A 357 -2.39 4.40 -7.26
C CYS A 357 -3.54 4.65 -8.25
N ILE A 358 -4.69 5.09 -7.73
CA ILE A 358 -5.90 5.30 -8.53
C ILE A 358 -6.52 6.64 -8.18
N TRP A 359 -6.78 7.44 -9.21
CA TRP A 359 -7.55 8.67 -9.15
C TRP A 359 -8.81 8.53 -10.02
N ARG A 360 -9.98 8.59 -9.42
CA ARG A 360 -11.27 8.32 -10.08
C ARG A 360 -11.28 6.93 -10.74
N HIS A 361 -11.26 6.84 -12.06
CA HIS A 361 -11.17 5.58 -12.82
C HIS A 361 -9.84 5.43 -13.57
N TYR A 362 -8.85 6.29 -13.29
CA TYR A 362 -7.51 6.18 -13.88
C TYR A 362 -6.55 5.52 -12.90
N MET A 363 -5.97 4.42 -13.33
CA MET A 363 -4.94 3.71 -12.59
C MET A 363 -3.56 4.07 -13.13
N TYR A 364 -2.64 4.32 -12.22
CA TYR A 364 -1.22 4.56 -12.50
C TYR A 364 -0.39 3.46 -11.87
N VAL A 365 0.38 2.76 -12.69
CA VAL A 365 1.21 1.62 -12.30
C VAL A 365 2.44 1.58 -13.18
N ALA A 366 3.58 1.21 -12.59
CA ALA A 366 4.78 0.97 -13.37
C ALA A 366 5.10 -0.53 -13.43
N ASP A 367 5.94 -0.90 -14.39
CA ASP A 367 6.34 -2.28 -14.57
C ASP A 367 7.83 -2.53 -14.26
N ASN A 368 8.20 -3.81 -14.26
CA ASN A 368 9.60 -4.20 -14.13
C ASN A 368 10.48 -3.75 -15.32
N GLY A 369 9.88 -3.29 -16.42
CA GLY A 369 10.56 -2.79 -17.62
C GLY A 369 10.81 -1.27 -17.62
N GLY A 370 10.39 -0.57 -16.56
CA GLY A 370 10.55 0.87 -16.45
C GLY A 370 9.54 1.67 -17.25
N LYS A 371 8.33 1.18 -17.41
CA LYS A 371 7.23 1.88 -18.07
C LYS A 371 6.14 2.23 -17.06
N LEU A 372 5.98 3.52 -16.78
CA LEU A 372 4.82 4.02 -16.04
C LEU A 372 3.64 4.17 -17.00
N MET A 373 2.54 3.54 -16.65
CA MET A 373 1.33 3.47 -17.46
C MET A 373 0.16 4.15 -16.77
N CYS A 374 -0.67 4.88 -17.55
CA CYS A 374 -2.00 5.29 -17.15
C CYS A 374 -3.04 4.44 -17.86
N ILE A 375 -3.84 3.72 -17.11
CA ILE A 375 -4.89 2.83 -17.63
C ILE A 375 -6.26 3.35 -17.21
N ASP A 376 -7.15 3.52 -18.16
CA ASP A 376 -8.56 3.83 -17.93
C ASP A 376 -9.29 2.53 -17.55
N LEU A 377 -9.73 2.40 -16.31
CA LEU A 377 -10.36 1.20 -15.77
C LEU A 377 -11.79 0.97 -16.30
N ASP A 378 -12.44 1.99 -16.86
CA ASP A 378 -13.77 1.86 -17.45
C ASP A 378 -13.75 1.27 -18.86
N THR A 379 -12.67 1.56 -19.58
CA THR A 379 -12.48 1.07 -20.94
C THR A 379 -11.36 0.05 -21.08
N MET A 380 -10.57 -0.16 -20.02
CA MET A 380 -9.34 -0.97 -20.00
C MET A 380 -8.34 -0.54 -21.08
N GLN A 381 -8.33 0.74 -21.43
CA GLN A 381 -7.43 1.31 -22.43
C GLN A 381 -6.22 1.95 -21.79
N LEU A 382 -5.06 1.73 -22.38
CA LEU A 382 -3.84 2.45 -22.07
C LEU A 382 -3.94 3.87 -22.61
N LYS A 383 -3.91 4.87 -21.71
CA LYS A 383 -4.09 6.29 -22.08
C LYS A 383 -2.77 6.92 -22.45
N TRP A 384 -1.74 6.76 -21.63
CA TRP A 384 -0.41 7.26 -21.87
C TRP A 384 0.65 6.36 -21.21
N VAL A 385 1.88 6.47 -21.68
CA VAL A 385 3.07 5.79 -21.17
C VAL A 385 4.18 6.79 -20.98
N GLN A 386 4.90 6.69 -19.86
CA GLN A 386 6.14 7.41 -19.62
C GLN A 386 7.28 6.43 -19.35
N ASP A 387 8.40 6.58 -20.07
CA ASP A 387 9.61 5.82 -19.79
C ASP A 387 10.29 6.34 -18.51
N VAL A 388 10.40 5.49 -17.49
CA VAL A 388 11.09 5.75 -16.23
C VAL A 388 12.37 4.94 -16.09
N LEU A 389 12.87 4.39 -17.19
CA LEU A 389 14.21 3.86 -17.45
C LEU A 389 14.50 2.45 -16.90
N ASP A 390 14.04 2.09 -15.70
CA ASP A 390 14.52 0.87 -15.02
C ASP A 390 13.41 0.19 -14.23
N ASP A 391 13.67 -1.00 -13.77
CA ASP A 391 12.81 -1.85 -12.95
C ASP A 391 12.19 -1.08 -11.78
N THR A 392 10.86 -1.04 -11.72
CA THR A 392 10.14 -0.23 -10.76
C THR A 392 9.54 -1.10 -9.64
N ASN A 393 10.10 -0.95 -8.45
CA ASN A 393 9.60 -1.52 -7.21
C ASN A 393 8.95 -0.46 -6.31
N THR A 394 9.25 0.80 -6.58
CA THR A 394 8.66 1.96 -5.91
C THR A 394 7.23 2.16 -6.38
N THR A 395 6.28 2.13 -5.46
CA THR A 395 4.89 2.47 -5.76
C THR A 395 4.76 3.94 -6.14
N PRO A 396 4.10 4.28 -7.25
CA PRO A 396 3.80 5.67 -7.58
C PRO A 396 2.89 6.29 -6.51
N VAL A 397 3.22 7.51 -6.08
CA VAL A 397 2.41 8.28 -5.13
C VAL A 397 1.71 9.40 -5.87
N PHE A 398 0.40 9.49 -5.66
CA PHE A 398 -0.44 10.47 -6.32
C PHE A 398 -0.65 11.71 -5.44
N GLU A 399 -0.56 12.88 -6.03
CA GLU A 399 -0.88 14.16 -5.41
C GLU A 399 -1.94 14.89 -6.24
N GLU A 400 -2.96 15.37 -5.59
CA GLU A 400 -3.90 16.34 -6.12
C GLU A 400 -3.57 17.68 -5.48
N SER A 401 -3.18 18.66 -6.30
CA SER A 401 -2.80 20.00 -5.82
C SER A 401 -4.03 20.75 -5.32
N PRO A 402 -4.03 21.22 -4.07
CA PRO A 402 -5.15 22.02 -3.55
C PRO A 402 -5.21 23.43 -4.15
N GLU A 403 -4.10 23.89 -4.77
CA GLU A 403 -4.00 25.27 -5.28
C GLU A 403 -4.76 25.44 -6.61
N ASP A 404 -4.66 24.46 -7.52
CA ASP A 404 -5.17 24.55 -8.88
C ASP A 404 -5.84 23.27 -9.40
N GLY A 405 -5.94 22.23 -8.56
CA GLY A 405 -6.52 20.94 -8.92
C GLY A 405 -5.71 20.14 -9.92
N THR A 406 -4.44 20.53 -10.20
CA THR A 406 -3.55 19.71 -11.02
C THR A 406 -3.12 18.46 -10.26
N CYS A 407 -2.89 17.39 -10.99
CA CYS A 407 -2.57 16.10 -10.40
C CYS A 407 -1.18 15.64 -10.84
N TYR A 408 -0.44 15.09 -9.90
CA TYR A 408 0.94 14.69 -10.12
C TYR A 408 1.22 13.28 -9.59
N ILE A 409 2.21 12.64 -10.21
CA ILE A 409 2.74 11.35 -9.76
C ILE A 409 4.22 11.54 -9.43
N TYR A 410 4.61 11.03 -8.27
CA TYR A 410 6.00 10.94 -7.84
C TYR A 410 6.47 9.50 -7.91
N ILE A 411 7.57 9.27 -8.63
CA ILE A 411 8.10 7.92 -8.90
C ILE A 411 9.62 7.93 -9.02
N SER A 412 10.24 6.80 -8.81
CA SER A 412 11.64 6.49 -9.09
C SER A 412 11.79 4.99 -9.35
N THR A 413 13.00 4.51 -9.63
CA THR A 413 13.25 3.11 -9.98
C THR A 413 14.37 2.49 -9.18
N SER A 414 14.43 1.18 -9.15
CA SER A 414 15.63 0.46 -8.76
C SER A 414 16.70 0.56 -9.85
N LEU A 415 17.94 0.21 -9.54
CA LEU A 415 19.01 0.07 -10.51
C LEU A 415 19.18 -1.41 -10.86
N ASN A 416 18.63 -1.85 -11.98
CA ASN A 416 18.65 -3.24 -12.42
C ASN A 416 19.00 -3.41 -13.91
N ILE A 417 18.17 -2.86 -14.82
CA ILE A 417 18.33 -2.96 -16.27
C ILE A 417 19.51 -2.11 -16.74
N THR A 418 19.56 -0.86 -16.29
CA THR A 418 20.54 0.13 -16.71
C THR A 418 21.89 0.01 -16.00
N ALA A 419 21.99 -0.93 -15.04
CA ALA A 419 23.22 -1.21 -14.30
C ALA A 419 24.31 -1.79 -15.21
N LYS A 420 25.52 -1.19 -15.21
CA LYS A 420 26.67 -1.56 -16.03
C LYS A 420 27.82 -2.12 -15.20
N GLY A 421 28.59 -3.04 -15.78
CA GLY A 421 29.79 -3.67 -15.19
C GLY A 421 29.86 -5.16 -15.48
N ASP A 422 31.07 -5.68 -15.59
CA ASP A 422 31.33 -7.09 -15.97
C ASP A 422 31.34 -8.06 -14.77
N GLY A 423 31.29 -7.53 -13.56
CA GLY A 423 31.32 -8.28 -12.31
C GLY A 423 29.95 -8.37 -11.60
N PRO A 424 29.94 -8.99 -10.41
CA PRO A 424 28.72 -9.04 -9.58
C PRO A 424 28.29 -7.67 -9.09
N LEU A 425 29.22 -6.74 -8.88
CA LEU A 425 28.93 -5.34 -8.55
C LEU A 425 28.78 -4.54 -9.83
N ARG A 426 27.59 -4.01 -10.04
CA ARG A 426 27.26 -3.17 -11.20
C ARG A 426 26.93 -1.75 -10.73
N SER A 427 27.21 -0.78 -11.57
CA SER A 427 27.05 0.66 -11.27
C SER A 427 26.15 1.33 -12.28
N GLY A 428 25.48 2.40 -11.84
CA GLY A 428 24.62 3.25 -12.66
C GLY A 428 24.09 4.41 -11.85
N GLY A 429 22.89 4.85 -12.19
CA GLY A 429 22.22 5.89 -11.42
C GLY A 429 20.74 5.89 -11.71
N VAL A 430 19.97 6.41 -10.78
CA VAL A 430 18.53 6.56 -10.89
C VAL A 430 18.12 8.01 -10.64
N PRO A 431 17.21 8.56 -11.45
CA PRO A 431 16.62 9.86 -11.15
C PRO A 431 15.30 9.67 -10.36
N ILE A 432 14.78 10.78 -9.89
CA ILE A 432 13.44 10.88 -9.31
C ILE A 432 12.62 11.79 -10.21
N TRP A 433 11.36 11.44 -10.43
CA TRP A 433 10.47 12.19 -11.30
C TRP A 433 9.24 12.71 -10.57
N LYS A 434 8.79 13.89 -11.00
CA LYS A 434 7.41 14.36 -10.88
C LYS A 434 6.82 14.37 -12.27
N ILE A 435 5.67 13.73 -12.42
CA ILE A 435 5.00 13.51 -13.70
C ILE A 435 3.60 14.10 -13.61
N ASP A 436 3.15 14.79 -14.65
CA ASP A 436 1.78 15.24 -14.80
C ASP A 436 0.87 14.03 -15.00
N ALA A 437 -0.09 13.84 -14.09
CA ALA A 437 -0.95 12.66 -14.12
C ALA A 437 -1.97 12.68 -15.27
N ALA A 438 -2.29 13.84 -15.81
CA ALA A 438 -3.21 13.95 -16.94
C ALA A 438 -2.55 13.53 -18.26
N THR A 439 -1.28 13.88 -18.44
CA THR A 439 -0.60 13.77 -19.73
C THR A 439 0.54 12.76 -19.77
N GLY A 440 1.07 12.36 -18.61
CA GLY A 440 2.26 11.55 -18.49
C GLY A 440 3.57 12.32 -18.71
N GLU A 441 3.51 13.64 -18.92
CA GLU A 441 4.70 14.45 -19.16
C GLU A 441 5.53 14.66 -17.89
N ILE A 442 6.85 14.77 -18.07
CA ILE A 442 7.79 15.02 -16.99
C ILE A 442 7.71 16.50 -16.59
N VAL A 443 7.20 16.79 -15.38
CA VAL A 443 7.21 18.14 -14.81
C VAL A 443 8.63 18.53 -14.41
N TRP A 444 9.31 17.61 -13.69
CA TRP A 444 10.73 17.73 -13.40
C TRP A 444 11.36 16.34 -13.17
N ARG A 445 12.64 16.27 -13.37
CA ARG A 445 13.49 15.11 -13.11
C ARG A 445 14.77 15.57 -12.41
N THR A 446 15.17 14.87 -11.34
CA THR A 446 16.46 15.15 -10.69
C THR A 446 17.64 14.72 -11.56
N PRO A 447 18.85 15.20 -11.29
CA PRO A 447 20.07 14.52 -11.71
C PRO A 447 20.09 13.06 -11.23
N MET A 448 20.90 12.22 -11.88
CA MET A 448 21.06 10.83 -11.50
C MET A 448 21.72 10.71 -10.12
N TYR A 449 21.10 9.99 -9.20
CA TYR A 449 21.76 9.53 -7.98
C TYR A 449 22.64 8.32 -8.34
N PRO A 450 23.97 8.41 -8.19
CA PRO A 450 24.85 7.29 -8.47
C PRO A 450 24.57 6.14 -7.52
N CYS A 451 24.37 4.95 -8.05
CA CYS A 451 24.02 3.76 -7.27
C CYS A 451 24.83 2.54 -7.73
N GLN A 452 24.91 1.55 -6.85
CA GLN A 452 25.50 0.25 -7.15
C GLN A 452 24.51 -0.88 -6.82
N SER A 453 24.57 -1.97 -7.59
CA SER A 453 23.72 -3.14 -7.40
C SER A 453 24.55 -4.42 -7.34
N LEU A 454 24.12 -5.34 -6.50
CA LEU A 454 24.61 -6.71 -6.41
C LEU A 454 23.51 -7.70 -6.84
N PRO A 455 23.85 -8.94 -7.24
CA PRO A 455 22.86 -9.95 -7.57
C PRO A 455 21.83 -10.16 -6.43
N GLY A 456 20.58 -9.78 -6.67
CA GLY A 456 19.48 -9.87 -5.72
C GLY A 456 19.48 -8.82 -4.61
N VAL A 457 20.29 -7.76 -4.72
CA VAL A 457 20.29 -6.59 -3.84
C VAL A 457 20.49 -5.33 -4.69
N SER A 458 19.41 -4.80 -5.21
CA SER A 458 19.44 -3.66 -6.14
C SER A 458 19.65 -2.33 -5.41
N GLY A 459 20.45 -1.45 -6.02
CA GLY A 459 20.51 -0.04 -5.65
C GLY A 459 19.34 0.74 -6.23
N GLY A 460 19.37 2.05 -6.04
CA GLY A 460 18.29 2.94 -6.46
C GLY A 460 17.16 3.00 -5.43
N VAL A 461 15.94 3.27 -5.87
CA VAL A 461 14.78 3.47 -5.00
C VAL A 461 13.91 2.22 -5.02
N GLN A 462 13.80 1.56 -3.86
CA GLN A 462 12.93 0.41 -3.63
C GLN A 462 11.70 0.80 -2.79
N GLY A 463 11.90 1.73 -1.85
CA GLY A 463 10.86 2.19 -0.95
C GLY A 463 10.01 3.31 -1.58
N THR A 464 8.73 3.31 -1.25
CA THR A 464 7.77 4.35 -1.64
C THR A 464 8.03 5.63 -0.85
N PRO A 465 8.05 6.82 -1.47
CA PRO A 465 8.37 8.06 -0.80
C PRO A 465 7.31 8.52 0.21
N VAL A 466 7.68 9.47 1.05
CA VAL A 466 6.74 10.31 1.81
C VAL A 466 6.35 11.50 0.94
N LEU A 467 5.05 11.66 0.69
CA LEU A 467 4.47 12.91 0.25
C LEU A 467 4.18 13.76 1.49
N GLY A 468 4.95 14.83 1.68
CA GLY A 468 4.88 15.66 2.88
C GLY A 468 3.55 16.38 3.03
N LYS A 469 3.12 16.55 4.30
CA LYS A 469 1.95 17.31 4.73
C LYS A 469 2.38 18.30 5.82
N HIS A 470 1.52 19.22 6.22
CA HIS A 470 1.82 20.24 7.25
C HIS A 470 3.12 21.00 7.01
N ASP A 471 4.03 21.00 8.02
CA ASP A 471 5.29 21.74 7.97
C ASP A 471 6.26 21.26 6.88
N ILE A 472 6.02 20.06 6.31
CA ILE A 472 6.75 19.53 5.14
C ILE A 472 5.86 19.39 3.90
N SER A 473 4.72 20.10 3.83
CA SER A 473 3.78 20.03 2.68
C SER A 473 4.44 20.31 1.33
N GLY A 474 5.50 21.11 1.30
CA GLY A 474 6.30 21.39 0.10
C GLY A 474 7.33 20.30 -0.26
N LEU A 475 7.45 19.23 0.50
CA LEU A 475 8.52 18.23 0.34
C LEU A 475 8.00 16.87 -0.11
N VAL A 476 8.81 16.19 -0.95
CA VAL A 476 8.72 14.74 -1.17
C VAL A 476 10.04 14.10 -0.74
N ILE A 477 9.97 13.00 0.06
CA ILE A 477 11.14 12.42 0.70
C ILE A 477 11.36 10.99 0.24
N TYR A 478 12.52 10.72 -0.38
CA TYR A 478 12.86 9.45 -1.00
C TYR A 478 13.98 8.70 -0.29
N PRO A 479 13.84 7.37 -0.10
CA PRO A 479 14.93 6.50 0.32
C PRO A 479 15.71 6.00 -0.91
N VAL A 480 17.00 6.28 -1.01
CA VAL A 480 17.86 5.80 -2.11
C VAL A 480 18.88 4.80 -1.56
N ALA A 481 18.88 3.58 -2.09
CA ALA A 481 19.73 2.49 -1.64
C ALA A 481 21.03 2.41 -2.43
N HIS A 482 22.11 2.00 -1.75
CA HIS A 482 23.44 1.80 -2.32
C HIS A 482 23.99 3.03 -3.06
N THR A 483 23.78 4.21 -2.48
CA THR A 483 24.20 5.50 -3.04
C THR A 483 25.14 6.25 -2.09
N PRO A 484 26.29 6.79 -2.53
CA PRO A 484 26.83 6.69 -3.89
C PRO A 484 27.48 5.33 -4.19
N LYS A 485 27.55 4.43 -3.21
CA LYS A 485 28.18 3.09 -3.35
C LYS A 485 27.43 2.02 -2.56
N GLU A 486 27.76 0.80 -2.86
CA GLU A 486 27.22 -0.40 -2.19
C GLU A 486 27.29 -0.24 -0.66
N GLY A 487 26.24 -0.67 0.03
CA GLY A 487 26.10 -0.63 1.48
C GLY A 487 25.58 0.69 2.05
N ILE A 488 25.66 1.80 1.34
CA ILE A 488 25.26 3.13 1.86
C ILE A 488 23.81 3.44 1.47
N GLY A 489 23.07 4.10 2.38
CA GLY A 489 21.73 4.63 2.14
C GLY A 489 21.73 6.16 2.13
N LEU A 490 20.75 6.74 1.45
CA LEU A 490 20.50 8.16 1.44
C LEU A 490 19.00 8.42 1.58
N LEU A 491 18.60 9.18 2.60
CA LEU A 491 17.28 9.80 2.63
C LEU A 491 17.41 11.21 2.09
N VAL A 492 16.60 11.59 1.09
CA VAL A 492 16.66 12.89 0.43
C VAL A 492 15.28 13.52 0.37
N ALA A 493 15.18 14.79 0.77
CA ALA A 493 13.97 15.59 0.61
C ALA A 493 14.14 16.55 -0.56
N LEU A 494 13.15 16.54 -1.43
CA LEU A 494 13.08 17.38 -2.62
C LEU A 494 11.91 18.36 -2.49
N ASP A 495 12.11 19.56 -2.96
CA ASP A 495 11.05 20.53 -3.15
C ASP A 495 10.08 20.05 -4.24
N LYS A 496 8.80 19.95 -3.94
CA LYS A 496 7.77 19.42 -4.85
C LYS A 496 7.57 20.27 -6.11
N LYS A 497 7.88 21.59 -6.06
CA LYS A 497 7.70 22.49 -7.21
C LYS A 497 8.86 22.37 -8.20
N THR A 498 10.07 22.26 -7.70
CA THR A 498 11.29 22.38 -8.51
C THR A 498 12.09 21.10 -8.68
N GLY A 499 11.89 20.11 -7.80
CA GLY A 499 12.72 18.91 -7.73
C GLY A 499 14.12 19.15 -7.12
N ALA A 500 14.38 20.35 -6.61
CA ALA A 500 15.66 20.69 -5.97
C ALA A 500 15.79 20.00 -4.60
N GLU A 501 16.99 19.56 -4.26
CA GLU A 501 17.25 19.03 -2.92
C GLU A 501 17.14 20.13 -1.87
N VAL A 502 16.32 19.89 -0.84
CA VAL A 502 16.20 20.74 0.34
C VAL A 502 17.15 20.27 1.42
N TRP A 503 17.19 18.97 1.65
CA TRP A 503 18.14 18.33 2.55
C TRP A 503 18.44 16.90 2.14
N ARG A 504 19.59 16.40 2.61
CA ARG A 504 19.99 15.00 2.46
C ARG A 504 20.54 14.44 3.76
N ARG A 505 20.21 13.18 4.04
CA ARG A 505 20.69 12.45 5.21
C ARG A 505 21.33 11.13 4.78
N PRO A 506 22.66 11.06 4.66
CA PRO A 506 23.36 9.79 4.47
C PRO A 506 23.17 8.87 5.67
N LEU A 507 22.93 7.59 5.41
CA LEU A 507 22.83 6.53 6.39
C LEU A 507 23.93 5.49 6.15
N ARG A 508 24.42 4.85 7.22
CA ARG A 508 25.54 3.91 7.11
C ARG A 508 25.22 2.64 6.33
N ASN A 509 23.93 2.29 6.27
CA ASN A 509 23.46 1.07 5.62
C ASN A 509 22.38 1.41 4.60
N TYR A 510 22.25 0.57 3.56
CA TYR A 510 21.25 0.77 2.53
C TYR A 510 19.82 0.68 3.06
N ILE A 511 18.90 1.35 2.40
CA ILE A 511 17.50 1.49 2.80
C ILE A 511 16.57 1.05 1.66
N TRP A 512 15.83 -0.05 1.90
CA TRP A 512 14.74 -0.51 1.04
C TRP A 512 13.36 -0.23 1.66
N SER A 513 13.33 -0.07 2.97
CA SER A 513 12.14 0.28 3.75
C SER A 513 11.57 1.62 3.28
N SER A 514 10.27 1.67 2.99
CA SER A 514 9.58 2.94 2.74
C SER A 514 9.54 3.79 4.01
N PRO A 515 9.90 5.06 3.97
CA PRO A 515 9.76 5.94 5.12
C PRO A 515 8.29 6.19 5.47
N ALA A 516 7.98 6.37 6.74
CA ALA A 516 6.66 6.79 7.21
C ALA A 516 6.75 8.15 7.89
N ALA A 517 5.90 9.10 7.47
CA ALA A 517 5.78 10.37 8.17
C ALA A 517 4.74 10.26 9.30
N VAL A 518 5.05 10.86 10.43
CA VAL A 518 4.12 11.09 11.54
C VAL A 518 4.08 12.58 11.87
N TYR A 519 2.94 13.04 12.34
CA TYR A 519 2.71 14.46 12.63
C TYR A 519 2.22 14.63 14.06
N THR A 520 2.72 15.67 14.72
CA THR A 520 2.16 16.06 16.03
C THR A 520 0.82 16.79 15.83
N PRO A 521 0.02 16.96 16.90
CA PRO A 521 -1.21 17.76 16.81
C PRO A 521 -0.98 19.20 16.31
N GLU A 522 0.23 19.74 16.51
CA GLU A 522 0.62 21.06 16.06
C GLU A 522 1.15 21.08 14.61
N GLY A 523 1.18 19.92 13.96
CA GLY A 523 1.64 19.77 12.57
C GLY A 523 3.15 19.64 12.38
N LYS A 524 3.92 19.44 13.44
CA LYS A 524 5.35 19.15 13.34
C LYS A 524 5.55 17.70 12.86
N SER A 525 6.39 17.54 11.83
CA SER A 525 6.64 16.24 11.19
C SER A 525 7.87 15.53 11.71
N TYR A 526 7.78 14.20 11.76
CA TYR A 526 8.90 13.31 11.94
C TYR A 526 8.83 12.16 10.94
N ILE A 527 9.98 11.67 10.51
CA ILE A 527 10.10 10.55 9.57
C ILE A 527 10.64 9.34 10.32
N ILE A 528 9.95 8.22 10.21
CA ILE A 528 10.44 6.91 10.63
C ILE A 528 11.08 6.24 9.44
N GLN A 529 12.39 6.00 9.50
CA GLN A 529 13.15 5.29 8.47
C GLN A 529 13.85 4.08 9.08
N CYS A 530 13.82 2.95 8.39
CA CYS A 530 14.55 1.75 8.79
C CYS A 530 15.65 1.42 7.77
N ASP A 531 16.73 0.74 8.21
CA ASP A 531 17.84 0.32 7.37
C ASP A 531 18.11 -1.19 7.39
N SER A 532 18.97 -1.62 6.50
CA SER A 532 19.33 -3.02 6.33
C SER A 532 20.17 -3.63 7.47
N ASP A 533 20.71 -2.84 8.37
CA ASP A 533 21.42 -3.34 9.56
C ASP A 533 20.48 -3.51 10.77
N GLY A 534 19.31 -2.91 10.71
CA GLY A 534 18.29 -3.02 11.77
C GLY A 534 18.14 -1.79 12.63
N ASN A 535 18.59 -0.65 12.15
CA ASN A 535 18.29 0.62 12.81
C ASN A 535 16.92 1.15 12.37
N MET A 536 16.19 1.66 13.31
CA MET A 536 15.02 2.51 13.13
C MET A 536 15.40 3.92 13.57
N PHE A 537 15.23 4.88 12.70
CA PHE A 537 15.54 6.29 12.95
C PHE A 537 14.24 7.09 13.13
N LEU A 538 14.25 8.00 14.09
CA LEU A 538 13.31 9.13 14.18
C LEU A 538 14.04 10.36 13.68
N ILE A 539 13.56 10.94 12.58
CA ILE A 539 14.22 12.04 11.86
C ILE A 539 13.26 13.22 11.83
N GLU A 540 13.73 14.42 12.13
CA GLU A 540 12.92 15.63 12.00
C GLU A 540 12.63 15.93 10.51
N GLY A 541 11.36 16.11 10.14
CA GLY A 541 10.96 16.19 8.74
C GLY A 541 11.50 17.39 8.00
N VAL A 542 11.55 18.56 8.64
CA VAL A 542 11.98 19.82 8.03
C VAL A 542 13.50 19.87 7.79
N SER A 543 14.31 19.36 8.72
CA SER A 543 15.77 19.47 8.67
C SER A 543 16.48 18.19 8.21
N GLY A 544 15.79 17.04 8.27
CA GLY A 544 16.41 15.73 8.08
C GLY A 544 17.37 15.31 9.21
N GLU A 545 17.36 15.98 10.38
CA GLU A 545 18.21 15.64 11.51
C GLU A 545 17.71 14.39 12.23
N ILE A 546 18.63 13.48 12.57
CA ILE A 546 18.31 12.28 13.35
C ILE A 546 18.12 12.69 14.81
N VAL A 547 16.87 12.63 15.26
CA VAL A 547 16.48 12.92 16.65
C VAL A 547 16.82 11.74 17.56
N ASN A 548 16.58 10.51 17.06
CA ASN A 548 16.82 9.28 17.82
C ASN A 548 17.07 8.09 16.88
N SER A 549 17.70 7.05 17.41
CA SER A 549 17.86 5.79 16.71
C SER A 549 17.69 4.61 17.67
N LEU A 550 17.06 3.54 17.19
CA LEU A 550 16.85 2.30 17.91
C LEU A 550 17.34 1.12 17.07
N TYR A 551 18.19 0.28 17.66
CA TYR A 551 18.71 -0.92 17.00
C TYR A 551 17.84 -2.15 17.29
N LEU A 552 17.23 -2.75 16.26
CA LEU A 552 16.33 -3.91 16.35
C LEU A 552 17.00 -5.26 16.02
N TRP A 553 18.32 -5.29 15.91
CA TRP A 553 19.16 -6.51 15.78
C TRP A 553 18.91 -7.37 14.54
N ALA A 554 18.35 -6.82 13.49
CA ALA A 554 18.08 -7.55 12.26
C ALA A 554 17.78 -6.63 11.10
N ASN A 555 18.21 -6.99 9.89
CA ASN A 555 17.88 -6.31 8.65
C ASN A 555 16.37 -6.00 8.57
N ILE A 556 16.04 -4.74 8.25
CA ILE A 556 14.69 -4.24 8.06
C ILE A 556 14.55 -3.74 6.62
N GLU A 557 13.97 -4.57 5.78
CA GLU A 557 13.54 -4.22 4.42
C GLU A 557 12.06 -3.84 4.40
N ALA A 558 11.29 -4.37 5.36
CA ALA A 558 9.86 -4.07 5.53
C ALA A 558 9.62 -2.59 5.82
N SER A 559 8.49 -2.08 5.35
CA SER A 559 8.05 -0.71 5.60
C SER A 559 7.32 -0.63 6.95
N PRO A 560 7.58 0.41 7.75
CA PRO A 560 6.83 0.64 8.99
C PRO A 560 5.41 1.15 8.69
N ALA A 561 4.47 0.81 9.57
CA ALA A 561 3.18 1.45 9.67
C ALA A 561 3.01 2.05 11.06
N VAL A 562 2.32 3.17 11.17
CA VAL A 562 2.21 3.91 12.44
C VAL A 562 0.75 4.17 12.79
N PHE A 563 0.36 3.85 14.02
CA PHE A 563 -0.95 4.20 14.56
C PHE A 563 -0.75 5.06 15.82
N GLY A 564 -1.15 6.33 15.73
CA GLY A 564 -0.84 7.32 16.75
C GLY A 564 0.68 7.45 16.93
N ASP A 565 1.17 7.10 18.09
CA ASP A 565 2.57 7.13 18.45
C ASP A 565 3.24 5.73 18.49
N THR A 566 2.60 4.72 17.91
CA THR A 566 3.12 3.35 17.90
C THR A 566 3.45 2.88 16.49
N VAL A 567 4.73 2.61 16.27
CA VAL A 567 5.29 2.06 15.02
C VAL A 567 5.28 0.55 15.07
N VAL A 568 4.82 -0.10 14.00
CA VAL A 568 4.95 -1.56 13.83
C VAL A 568 5.80 -1.84 12.59
N VAL A 569 6.79 -2.71 12.73
CA VAL A 569 7.67 -3.12 11.63
C VAL A 569 8.15 -4.56 11.80
N GLY A 570 8.35 -5.22 10.68
CA GLY A 570 8.90 -6.57 10.65
C GLY A 570 10.39 -6.62 10.30
N THR A 571 11.06 -7.71 10.66
CA THR A 571 12.49 -7.90 10.40
C THR A 571 12.77 -9.23 9.71
N ARG A 572 13.89 -9.33 8.98
CA ARG A 572 14.34 -10.57 8.32
C ARG A 572 14.76 -11.68 9.30
N ARG A 573 14.98 -11.36 10.58
CA ARG A 573 15.24 -12.35 11.65
C ARG A 573 14.00 -12.89 12.32
N ARG A 574 12.86 -12.90 11.60
CA ARG A 574 11.63 -13.55 12.05
C ARG A 574 11.04 -12.90 13.30
N LYS A 575 10.99 -11.57 13.31
CA LYS A 575 10.34 -10.82 14.40
C LYS A 575 9.53 -9.67 13.84
N ILE A 576 8.42 -9.40 14.50
CA ILE A 576 7.65 -8.17 14.36
C ILE A 576 7.86 -7.41 15.67
N TYR A 577 8.10 -6.12 15.56
CA TYR A 577 8.29 -5.21 16.69
C TYR A 577 7.20 -4.14 16.68
N ALA A 578 6.76 -3.76 17.89
CA ALA A 578 6.13 -2.46 18.10
C ALA A 578 7.09 -1.56 18.89
N VAL A 579 7.14 -0.30 18.49
CA VAL A 579 8.01 0.73 19.04
C VAL A 579 7.19 1.98 19.33
N LYS A 580 7.29 2.50 20.55
CA LYS A 580 6.66 3.75 20.97
C LYS A 580 7.54 4.93 20.55
N ILE A 581 6.93 5.94 19.95
CA ILE A 581 7.48 7.28 19.79
C ILE A 581 7.10 8.07 21.05
N GLY A 582 8.05 8.71 21.73
CA GLY A 582 7.80 9.40 22.99
C GLY A 582 8.41 10.77 23.11
#